data_6f359e58b135930a3766217759abcb8c
#
_entry.id   6f359e58b135930a3766217759abcb8c
#
_cell.length_a   1.000
_cell.length_b   1.000
_cell.length_c   1.000
_cell.angle_alpha   90.00
_cell.angle_beta   90.00
_cell.angle_gamma   90.00
#
_symmetry.space_group_name_H-M   'P 1'
#
loop_
_entity.id
_entity.type
_entity.pdbx_description
1 polymer ?
#
loop_
_entity_poly.entity_id
_entity_poly.type
_entity_poly.pdbx_seq_one_letter_code
_entity_poly.pdbx_strand_id
1 'polypeptide(L)'
;KDFFDTGITWSNSLNVAQMLDKSSYSISLGNTHQDGIISSTGMDRYNVKVSADTKLTNNWSSGFTANYITTSIDKAVTSGNGLLRTVYAAPPSYDLAGIPSHVDGNQYTQNSFRGSFDNAYWAMDNNKFTEDTNRFFGNVYASYQTDFGTTNHKLNAKYMVGVDAYTTHYVDSYGYGSNTGGGRGQIENYGWTNATYNSLLTINYDWHINEDWGLNAVLGNEIIQSNRKKYYEYGTNYNFPGWNHINNATTQQTEEETWKNRTVGFFGNVSASYKNMLYLTLTGRQDYVSNMPRNNRSFFYPSISAGFILTELDALKNNVVNHAKLRVSYAEVGQAGDFLENYYSTPTYGGGFYTLTPIMYPMKGTTAYTPYYTIFDPKLKPQNTRSYEVGADVNFLDNLITFSYTYSRQNVKDLSLIHISEPTRRSYI
;
A
#
# COMPACT_ATOMS: atom_id res chain seq x y z
N LYS A 1 20.61 -14.00 -26.57
CA LYS A 1 21.61 -13.29 -25.77
C LYS A 1 21.80 -11.85 -26.26
N ASP A 2 21.81 -11.66 -27.56
CA ASP A 2 22.07 -10.36 -28.21
C ASP A 2 20.89 -9.37 -28.15
N PHE A 3 19.76 -9.79 -27.62
CA PHE A 3 18.56 -8.97 -27.40
C PHE A 3 18.59 -8.20 -26.09
N PHE A 4 19.39 -8.67 -25.12
CA PHE A 4 19.45 -8.07 -23.80
C PHE A 4 20.71 -7.25 -23.61
N ASP A 5 20.55 -6.05 -23.08
CA ASP A 5 21.61 -5.13 -22.69
C ASP A 5 22.03 -5.34 -21.22
N THR A 6 23.08 -4.66 -20.82
CA THR A 6 23.49 -4.58 -19.43
C THR A 6 22.74 -3.43 -18.76
N GLY A 7 21.88 -3.74 -17.79
CA GLY A 7 21.22 -2.71 -16.99
C GLY A 7 22.22 -2.03 -16.05
N ILE A 8 22.12 -0.69 -15.97
CA ILE A 8 22.96 0.13 -15.10
C ILE A 8 22.05 0.95 -14.18
N THR A 9 22.40 1.01 -12.91
CA THR A 9 21.70 1.89 -11.94
C THR A 9 22.68 2.90 -11.38
N TRP A 10 22.28 4.16 -11.45
CA TRP A 10 23.04 5.29 -10.91
C TRP A 10 22.19 6.03 -9.88
N SER A 11 22.67 6.13 -8.64
CA SER A 11 21.94 6.81 -7.57
C SER A 11 22.82 7.86 -6.91
N ASN A 12 22.27 9.06 -6.73
CA ASN A 12 22.89 10.16 -6.02
C ASN A 12 21.99 10.59 -4.87
N SER A 13 22.60 10.97 -3.76
CA SER A 13 21.89 11.57 -2.63
C SER A 13 22.71 12.67 -1.98
N LEU A 14 22.02 13.74 -1.60
CA LEU A 14 22.56 14.83 -0.81
C LEU A 14 21.67 15.04 0.41
N ASN A 15 22.26 15.04 1.59
CA ASN A 15 21.54 15.35 2.82
C ASN A 15 22.28 16.48 3.54
N VAL A 16 21.53 17.54 3.84
CA VAL A 16 22.01 18.67 4.64
C VAL A 16 21.15 18.79 5.86
N ALA A 17 21.74 18.72 7.03
CA ALA A 17 21.03 18.83 8.31
C ALA A 17 21.75 19.82 9.22
N GLN A 18 20.97 20.59 9.95
CA GLN A 18 21.46 21.52 10.97
C GLN A 18 20.66 21.35 12.25
N MET A 19 21.34 21.27 13.36
CA MET A 19 20.77 21.26 14.69
C MET A 19 21.20 22.54 15.43
N LEU A 20 20.22 23.24 15.98
CA LEU A 20 20.39 24.41 16.82
C LEU A 20 19.78 24.11 18.19
N ASP A 21 20.00 24.96 19.19
CA ASP A 21 19.52 24.73 20.57
C ASP A 21 18.00 24.47 20.65
N LYS A 22 17.20 25.12 19.81
CA LYS A 22 15.74 25.05 19.84
C LYS A 22 15.12 24.52 18.54
N SER A 23 15.90 24.30 17.51
CA SER A 23 15.36 23.93 16.20
C SER A 23 16.30 22.99 15.48
N SER A 24 15.74 22.11 14.65
CA SER A 24 16.48 21.28 13.70
C SER A 24 15.84 21.36 12.34
N TYR A 25 16.66 21.32 11.31
CA TYR A 25 16.19 21.28 9.91
C TYR A 25 16.96 20.23 9.15
N SER A 26 16.31 19.61 8.18
CA SER A 26 17.00 18.80 7.21
C SER A 26 16.39 18.92 5.83
N ILE A 27 17.25 18.87 4.82
CA ILE A 27 16.87 18.81 3.40
C ILE A 27 17.62 17.62 2.83
N SER A 28 16.87 16.71 2.18
CA SER A 28 17.43 15.57 1.46
C SER A 28 16.98 15.63 0.02
N LEU A 29 17.92 15.48 -0.90
CA LEU A 29 17.70 15.41 -2.33
C LEU A 29 18.21 14.05 -2.81
N GLY A 30 17.46 13.39 -3.67
CA GLY A 30 17.86 12.12 -4.26
C GLY A 30 17.46 12.03 -5.72
N ASN A 31 18.30 11.33 -6.48
CA ASN A 31 18.04 10.98 -7.86
C ASN A 31 18.49 9.53 -8.06
N THR A 32 17.67 8.76 -8.79
CA THR A 32 18.02 7.43 -9.26
C THR A 32 17.66 7.35 -10.74
N HIS A 33 18.63 6.97 -11.55
CA HIS A 33 18.49 6.63 -12.96
C HIS A 33 18.84 5.16 -13.14
N GLN A 34 17.99 4.43 -13.84
CA GLN A 34 18.19 3.00 -14.09
C GLN A 34 17.87 2.67 -15.55
N ASP A 35 18.84 2.15 -16.26
CA ASP A 35 18.62 1.50 -17.55
C ASP A 35 18.17 0.06 -17.33
N GLY A 36 17.15 -0.39 -18.05
CA GLY A 36 16.71 -1.77 -18.05
C GLY A 36 17.61 -2.69 -18.86
N ILE A 37 17.40 -4.00 -18.72
CA ILE A 37 18.09 -5.01 -19.53
C ILE A 37 17.46 -5.16 -20.93
N ILE A 38 16.36 -4.51 -21.20
CA ILE A 38 15.73 -4.41 -22.51
C ILE A 38 15.92 -2.96 -22.94
N SER A 39 16.48 -2.75 -24.13
CA SER A 39 16.61 -1.42 -24.73
C SER A 39 15.26 -0.70 -24.70
N SER A 40 15.22 0.60 -24.52
CA SER A 40 13.99 1.40 -24.32
C SER A 40 13.23 1.19 -22.99
N THR A 41 13.77 0.43 -22.05
CA THR A 41 13.19 0.36 -20.71
C THR A 41 14.10 1.02 -19.67
N GLY A 42 13.49 1.69 -18.71
CA GLY A 42 14.28 2.39 -17.69
C GLY A 42 13.40 3.04 -16.62
N MET A 43 14.04 3.68 -15.67
CA MET A 43 13.38 4.41 -14.60
C MET A 43 14.18 5.65 -14.22
N ASP A 44 13.49 6.77 -14.14
CA ASP A 44 13.97 8.01 -13.53
C ASP A 44 13.16 8.32 -12.28
N ARG A 45 13.86 8.53 -11.17
CA ARG A 45 13.24 8.90 -9.90
C ARG A 45 13.96 10.07 -9.26
N TYR A 46 13.20 11.07 -8.86
CA TYR A 46 13.68 12.22 -8.08
C TYR A 46 12.89 12.31 -6.79
N ASN A 47 13.57 12.63 -5.71
CA ASN A 47 12.93 12.84 -4.42
C ASN A 47 13.51 14.06 -3.69
N VAL A 48 12.62 14.79 -3.05
CA VAL A 48 12.96 15.91 -2.17
C VAL A 48 12.25 15.70 -0.84
N LYS A 49 13.00 15.79 0.24
CA LYS A 49 12.46 15.76 1.60
C LYS A 49 12.91 16.99 2.36
N VAL A 50 11.99 17.65 3.04
CA VAL A 50 12.27 18.74 3.96
C VAL A 50 11.63 18.41 5.30
N SER A 51 12.37 18.59 6.39
CA SER A 51 11.81 18.52 7.73
C SER A 51 12.35 19.61 8.63
N ALA A 52 11.53 20.08 9.55
CA ALA A 52 11.92 20.99 10.58
C ALA A 52 11.15 20.68 11.88
N ASP A 53 11.85 20.82 12.99
CA ASP A 53 11.30 20.72 14.33
C ASP A 53 11.77 21.92 15.15
N THR A 54 10.90 22.48 15.98
CA THR A 54 11.25 23.64 16.80
C THR A 54 10.53 23.61 18.16
N LYS A 55 11.24 24.04 19.18
CA LYS A 55 10.67 24.37 20.50
C LYS A 55 10.21 25.82 20.46
N LEU A 56 8.90 26.03 20.42
CA LEU A 56 8.28 27.37 20.40
C LEU A 56 8.38 28.03 21.78
N THR A 57 8.19 27.25 22.82
CA THR A 57 8.35 27.64 24.24
C THR A 57 8.93 26.46 25.02
N ASN A 58 9.06 26.60 26.34
CA ASN A 58 9.47 25.46 27.19
C ASN A 58 8.49 24.29 27.15
N ASN A 59 7.22 24.56 26.86
CA ASN A 59 6.15 23.57 26.87
C ASN A 59 5.65 23.19 25.47
N TRP A 60 5.80 24.07 24.48
CA TRP A 60 5.30 23.88 23.13
C TRP A 60 6.40 23.57 22.13
N SER A 61 6.19 22.54 21.35
CA SER A 61 7.00 22.23 20.17
C SER A 61 6.12 21.99 18.95
N SER A 62 6.66 22.23 17.79
CA SER A 62 6.00 21.97 16.51
C SER A 62 7.03 21.53 15.50
N GLY A 63 6.60 20.76 14.54
CA GLY A 63 7.45 20.34 13.43
C GLY A 63 6.63 19.90 12.23
N PHE A 64 7.32 19.79 11.12
CA PHE A 64 6.74 19.26 9.90
C PHE A 64 7.73 18.40 9.13
N THR A 65 7.20 17.51 8.33
CA THR A 65 7.94 16.77 7.30
C THR A 65 7.15 16.85 6.00
N ALA A 66 7.81 17.17 4.90
CA ALA A 66 7.24 17.17 3.56
C ALA A 66 8.17 16.41 2.63
N ASN A 67 7.59 15.50 1.83
CA ASN A 67 8.30 14.71 0.85
C ASN A 67 7.59 14.86 -0.50
N TYR A 68 8.37 15.02 -1.56
CA TYR A 68 7.88 14.95 -2.93
C TYR A 68 8.72 13.96 -3.70
N ILE A 69 8.06 13.06 -4.41
CA ILE A 69 8.70 12.03 -5.23
C ILE A 69 8.03 12.06 -6.60
N THR A 70 8.85 12.10 -7.64
CA THR A 70 8.42 11.81 -9.00
C THR A 70 9.17 10.62 -9.55
N THR A 71 8.47 9.75 -10.24
CA THR A 71 9.04 8.54 -10.85
C THR A 71 8.44 8.38 -12.23
N SER A 72 9.28 8.23 -13.24
CA SER A 72 8.91 7.90 -14.61
C SER A 72 9.54 6.57 -14.98
N ILE A 73 8.75 5.64 -15.51
CA ILE A 73 9.21 4.30 -15.87
C ILE A 73 8.78 4.00 -17.31
N ASP A 74 9.75 3.70 -18.16
CA ASP A 74 9.53 3.07 -19.45
C ASP A 74 9.57 1.56 -19.28
N LYS A 75 8.47 0.88 -19.65
CA LYS A 75 8.26 -0.55 -19.41
C LYS A 75 8.24 -1.33 -20.71
N ALA A 76 8.56 -2.61 -20.61
CA ALA A 76 8.26 -3.59 -21.64
C ALA A 76 7.10 -4.49 -21.21
N VAL A 77 6.20 -4.84 -22.14
CA VAL A 77 5.16 -5.84 -21.86
C VAL A 77 5.81 -7.21 -21.73
N THR A 78 5.70 -7.79 -20.56
CA THR A 78 6.25 -9.13 -20.22
C THR A 78 5.21 -10.24 -20.22
N SER A 79 3.92 -9.89 -20.42
CA SER A 79 2.81 -10.85 -20.48
C SER A 79 2.87 -11.74 -21.71
N GLY A 80 1.92 -12.67 -21.84
CA GLY A 80 1.80 -13.59 -22.97
C GLY A 80 1.76 -12.94 -24.36
N ASN A 81 1.46 -11.65 -24.45
CA ASN A 81 1.49 -10.85 -25.70
C ASN A 81 2.68 -9.88 -25.74
N GLY A 82 3.61 -9.97 -24.79
CA GLY A 82 4.77 -9.09 -24.71
C GLY A 82 5.89 -9.49 -25.68
N LEU A 83 6.85 -8.59 -25.85
CA LEU A 83 8.00 -8.78 -26.75
C LEU A 83 8.86 -9.99 -26.36
N LEU A 84 8.97 -10.34 -25.08
CA LEU A 84 9.70 -11.51 -24.61
C LEU A 84 9.11 -12.83 -25.11
N ARG A 85 7.82 -12.85 -25.45
CA ARG A 85 7.18 -14.03 -26.08
C ARG A 85 7.88 -14.40 -27.40
N THR A 86 8.19 -13.43 -28.24
CA THR A 86 8.94 -13.66 -29.48
C THR A 86 10.37 -14.12 -29.18
N VAL A 87 11.06 -13.46 -28.27
CA VAL A 87 12.45 -13.77 -27.91
C VAL A 87 12.59 -15.21 -27.39
N TYR A 88 11.70 -15.66 -26.53
CA TYR A 88 11.73 -17.01 -25.98
C TYR A 88 11.17 -18.09 -26.90
N ALA A 89 10.25 -17.73 -27.81
CA ALA A 89 9.66 -18.68 -28.73
C ALA A 89 10.45 -18.88 -30.02
N ALA A 90 11.37 -17.98 -30.35
CA ALA A 90 12.23 -18.10 -31.52
C ALA A 90 13.22 -19.26 -31.35
N PRO A 91 13.29 -20.21 -32.30
CA PRO A 91 14.26 -21.30 -32.22
C PRO A 91 15.68 -20.73 -32.41
N PRO A 92 16.71 -21.41 -31.89
CA PRO A 92 18.11 -20.96 -32.01
C PRO A 92 18.60 -20.76 -33.46
N SER A 93 17.95 -21.39 -34.45
CA SER A 93 18.24 -21.23 -35.86
C SER A 93 17.63 -19.97 -36.50
N TYR A 94 16.73 -19.26 -35.76
CA TYR A 94 16.15 -18.02 -36.23
C TYR A 94 16.97 -16.83 -35.74
N ASP A 95 17.63 -16.15 -36.67
CA ASP A 95 18.43 -14.97 -36.34
C ASP A 95 17.56 -13.74 -36.14
N LEU A 96 17.06 -13.59 -34.90
CA LEU A 96 16.16 -12.49 -34.56
C LEU A 96 16.82 -11.11 -34.71
N ALA A 97 18.14 -11.01 -34.47
CA ALA A 97 18.89 -9.74 -34.57
C ALA A 97 19.34 -9.43 -36.00
N GLY A 98 19.69 -10.47 -36.78
CA GLY A 98 20.19 -10.30 -38.17
C GLY A 98 19.10 -10.16 -39.24
N ILE A 99 17.85 -10.59 -38.95
CA ILE A 99 16.73 -10.39 -39.86
C ILE A 99 16.16 -8.98 -39.60
N PRO A 100 16.01 -8.14 -40.67
CA PRO A 100 15.42 -6.81 -40.53
C PRO A 100 14.07 -6.87 -39.83
N SER A 101 13.90 -6.09 -38.75
CA SER A 101 12.64 -6.05 -37.98
C SER A 101 11.50 -5.36 -38.75
N HIS A 102 11.84 -4.46 -39.68
CA HIS A 102 10.93 -3.66 -40.49
C HIS A 102 10.97 -4.16 -41.95
N VAL A 103 9.86 -4.08 -42.65
CA VAL A 103 9.75 -4.44 -44.08
C VAL A 103 10.04 -3.23 -44.96
N ASP A 104 10.97 -3.36 -45.91
CA ASP A 104 11.30 -2.35 -46.92
C ASP A 104 11.56 -0.94 -46.35
N GLY A 105 12.09 -0.86 -45.13
CA GLY A 105 12.34 0.41 -44.44
C GLY A 105 11.07 1.15 -43.97
N ASN A 106 9.91 0.52 -44.11
CA ASN A 106 8.67 1.09 -43.55
C ASN A 106 8.59 0.87 -42.05
N GLN A 107 8.67 1.96 -41.30
CA GLN A 107 8.65 1.98 -39.85
C GLN A 107 7.44 1.26 -39.24
N TYR A 108 6.29 1.21 -39.92
CA TYR A 108 5.04 0.67 -39.42
C TYR A 108 4.72 -0.74 -39.89
N THR A 109 5.58 -1.33 -40.69
CA THR A 109 5.40 -2.69 -41.23
C THR A 109 6.50 -3.57 -40.68
N GLN A 110 6.13 -4.66 -40.01
CA GLN A 110 7.07 -5.54 -39.32
C GLN A 110 7.32 -6.86 -40.07
N ASN A 111 8.51 -7.41 -39.91
CA ASN A 111 8.83 -8.80 -40.17
C ASN A 111 8.49 -9.65 -38.96
N SER A 112 7.24 -10.10 -38.86
CA SER A 112 6.81 -10.93 -37.70
C SER A 112 7.46 -12.32 -37.78
N PHE A 113 7.83 -12.83 -36.60
CA PHE A 113 8.26 -14.23 -36.45
C PHE A 113 7.10 -15.20 -36.73
N ARG A 114 5.90 -14.85 -36.25
CA ARG A 114 4.64 -15.56 -36.49
C ARG A 114 3.51 -14.54 -36.61
N GLY A 115 2.43 -14.87 -37.28
CA GLY A 115 1.30 -13.96 -37.50
C GLY A 115 0.56 -13.43 -36.26
N SER A 116 0.83 -13.98 -35.06
CA SER A 116 0.28 -13.49 -33.80
C SER A 116 1.34 -12.92 -32.84
N PHE A 117 2.60 -12.82 -33.30
CA PHE A 117 3.72 -12.34 -32.53
C PHE A 117 4.32 -11.12 -33.20
N ASP A 118 4.41 -10.02 -32.48
CA ASP A 118 5.18 -8.88 -32.97
C ASP A 118 6.68 -9.22 -32.98
N ASN A 119 7.40 -8.70 -33.95
CA ASN A 119 8.86 -8.72 -33.91
C ASN A 119 9.33 -7.91 -32.70
N ALA A 120 10.22 -8.47 -31.90
CA ALA A 120 10.61 -7.86 -30.64
C ALA A 120 11.28 -6.48 -30.81
N TYR A 121 12.17 -6.34 -31.80
CA TYR A 121 12.81 -5.05 -32.10
C TYR A 121 11.84 -4.03 -32.67
N TRP A 122 10.96 -4.44 -33.59
CA TRP A 122 9.89 -3.58 -34.11
C TRP A 122 8.95 -3.10 -32.96
N ALA A 123 8.63 -4.00 -32.04
CA ALA A 123 7.76 -3.68 -30.91
C ALA A 123 8.40 -2.66 -29.93
N MET A 124 9.72 -2.70 -29.75
CA MET A 124 10.43 -1.68 -28.95
C MET A 124 10.35 -0.28 -29.58
N ASP A 125 10.35 -0.20 -30.92
CA ASP A 125 10.32 1.08 -31.63
C ASP A 125 8.89 1.66 -31.73
N ASN A 126 7.86 0.81 -31.76
CA ASN A 126 6.49 1.22 -32.11
C ASN A 126 5.48 1.10 -30.97
N ASN A 127 5.75 0.30 -29.95
CA ASN A 127 4.90 0.17 -28.78
C ASN A 127 5.45 1.02 -27.63
N LYS A 128 4.57 1.60 -26.84
CA LYS A 128 4.97 2.44 -25.70
C LYS A 128 4.21 2.03 -24.44
N PHE A 129 4.94 1.75 -23.38
CA PHE A 129 4.38 1.41 -22.06
C PHE A 129 5.08 2.25 -21.02
N THR A 130 4.35 3.20 -20.43
CA THR A 130 4.92 4.12 -19.44
C THR A 130 4.10 4.12 -18.17
N GLU A 131 4.77 4.49 -17.08
CA GLU A 131 4.17 4.71 -15.79
C GLU A 131 4.79 5.95 -15.15
N ASP A 132 4.00 7.01 -14.97
CA ASP A 132 4.42 8.24 -14.32
C ASP A 132 3.70 8.39 -12.99
N THR A 133 4.47 8.51 -11.91
CA THR A 133 3.94 8.71 -10.55
C THR A 133 4.48 9.98 -9.94
N ASN A 134 3.57 10.83 -9.45
CA ASN A 134 3.88 12.00 -8.66
C ASN A 134 3.24 11.85 -7.28
N ARG A 135 4.05 11.91 -6.20
CA ARG A 135 3.59 11.72 -4.83
C ARG A 135 4.09 12.81 -3.92
N PHE A 136 3.17 13.41 -3.19
CA PHE A 136 3.46 14.28 -2.06
C PHE A 136 2.94 13.63 -0.77
N PHE A 137 3.78 13.53 0.24
CA PHE A 137 3.34 13.10 1.55
C PHE A 137 4.09 13.83 2.65
N GLY A 138 3.39 14.07 3.74
CA GLY A 138 3.98 14.78 4.85
C GLY A 138 3.00 14.96 5.98
N ASN A 139 3.50 15.57 7.05
CA ASN A 139 2.70 15.89 8.23
C ASN A 139 3.20 17.17 8.89
N VAL A 140 2.33 17.75 9.68
CA VAL A 140 2.63 18.82 10.62
C VAL A 140 2.07 18.44 11.99
N TYR A 141 2.78 18.78 13.03
CA TYR A 141 2.32 18.53 14.39
C TYR A 141 2.55 19.71 15.31
N ALA A 142 1.74 19.78 16.35
CA ALA A 142 1.96 20.56 17.54
C ALA A 142 1.94 19.66 18.77
N SER A 143 2.84 19.87 19.70
CA SER A 143 2.93 19.11 20.94
C SER A 143 3.07 20.05 22.14
N TYR A 144 2.31 19.75 23.18
CA TYR A 144 2.36 20.43 24.47
C TYR A 144 2.85 19.44 25.53
N GLN A 145 3.85 19.83 26.29
CA GLN A 145 4.41 19.02 27.37
C GLN A 145 4.48 19.85 28.65
N THR A 146 4.10 19.24 29.76
CA THR A 146 4.25 19.86 31.11
C THR A 146 4.47 18.78 32.18
N ASP A 147 5.19 19.14 33.19
CA ASP A 147 5.40 18.32 34.41
C ASP A 147 4.61 18.86 35.62
N PHE A 148 3.80 19.92 35.43
CA PHE A 148 3.05 20.60 36.47
C PHE A 148 3.92 21.14 37.65
N GLY A 149 5.21 21.34 37.39
CA GLY A 149 6.17 21.76 38.39
C GLY A 149 6.59 20.66 39.36
N THR A 150 6.36 19.38 38.99
CA THR A 150 6.74 18.21 39.78
C THR A 150 7.49 17.20 38.93
N THR A 151 8.34 16.37 39.53
CA THR A 151 9.03 15.29 38.82
C THR A 151 8.17 14.04 38.64
N ASN A 152 7.03 13.97 39.36
CA ASN A 152 6.20 12.79 39.46
C ASN A 152 5.11 12.71 38.39
N HIS A 153 4.84 13.81 37.72
CA HIS A 153 3.77 13.91 36.71
C HIS A 153 4.33 14.46 35.40
N LYS A 154 4.02 13.80 34.30
CA LYS A 154 4.32 14.32 32.95
C LYS A 154 3.09 14.17 32.08
N LEU A 155 2.68 15.25 31.43
CA LEU A 155 1.63 15.26 30.43
C LEU A 155 2.25 15.64 29.09
N ASN A 156 1.95 14.86 28.06
CA ASN A 156 2.27 15.19 26.68
C ASN A 156 1.00 15.06 25.84
N ALA A 157 0.58 16.14 25.22
CA ALA A 157 -0.51 16.14 24.25
C ALA A 157 0.06 16.51 22.87
N LYS A 158 -0.14 15.63 21.89
CA LYS A 158 0.33 15.84 20.51
C LYS A 158 -0.83 15.72 19.54
N TYR A 159 -0.96 16.71 18.67
CA TYR A 159 -1.88 16.67 17.54
C TYR A 159 -1.08 16.72 16.24
N MET A 160 -1.36 15.78 15.35
CA MET A 160 -0.70 15.66 14.05
C MET A 160 -1.75 15.56 12.95
N VAL A 161 -1.50 16.27 11.87
CA VAL A 161 -2.26 16.15 10.61
C VAL A 161 -1.28 15.75 9.52
N GLY A 162 -1.63 14.73 8.77
CA GLY A 162 -0.84 14.19 7.67
C GLY A 162 -1.66 14.09 6.39
N VAL A 163 -0.94 14.10 5.28
CA VAL A 163 -1.47 13.85 3.95
C VAL A 163 -0.51 12.95 3.18
N ASP A 164 -1.06 12.05 2.40
CA ASP A 164 -0.36 11.26 1.38
C ASP A 164 -1.21 11.30 0.12
N ALA A 165 -0.75 12.04 -0.88
CA ALA A 165 -1.45 12.25 -2.13
C ALA A 165 -0.54 11.87 -3.30
N TYR A 166 -1.04 11.01 -4.20
CA TYR A 166 -0.31 10.65 -5.39
C TYR A 166 -1.22 10.44 -6.59
N THR A 167 -0.66 10.70 -7.76
CA THR A 167 -1.23 10.38 -9.05
C THR A 167 -0.32 9.39 -9.74
N THR A 168 -0.88 8.34 -10.31
CA THR A 168 -0.17 7.42 -11.20
C THR A 168 -0.89 7.43 -12.54
N HIS A 169 -0.15 7.65 -13.60
CA HIS A 169 -0.62 7.68 -14.96
C HIS A 169 0.09 6.60 -15.77
N TYR A 170 -0.68 5.75 -16.43
CA TYR A 170 -0.21 4.69 -17.30
C TYR A 170 -0.61 4.99 -18.75
N VAL A 171 0.31 4.74 -19.66
CA VAL A 171 0.05 4.70 -21.09
C VAL A 171 0.53 3.37 -21.61
N ASP A 172 -0.39 2.53 -22.04
CA ASP A 172 -0.12 1.23 -22.65
C ASP A 172 -0.58 1.30 -24.11
N SER A 173 0.37 1.35 -25.05
CA SER A 173 0.08 1.58 -26.46
C SER A 173 0.77 0.53 -27.34
N TYR A 174 -0.02 -0.10 -28.18
CA TYR A 174 0.45 -0.90 -29.32
C TYR A 174 0.36 -0.05 -30.58
N GLY A 175 1.47 0.07 -31.30
CA GLY A 175 1.57 0.89 -32.50
C GLY A 175 0.75 0.36 -33.69
N TYR A 176 0.57 1.21 -34.65
CA TYR A 176 -0.01 0.84 -35.94
C TYR A 176 0.87 -0.23 -36.62
N GLY A 177 0.30 -1.38 -36.99
CA GLY A 177 1.05 -2.54 -37.51
C GLY A 177 1.30 -3.63 -36.45
N SER A 178 0.97 -3.41 -35.18
CA SER A 178 1.08 -4.44 -34.11
C SER A 178 0.01 -5.53 -34.33
N ASN A 179 0.46 -6.78 -34.27
CA ASN A 179 -0.44 -7.93 -34.30
C ASN A 179 -1.33 -8.01 -33.06
N THR A 180 -0.83 -7.57 -31.93
CA THR A 180 -1.60 -7.48 -30.67
C THR A 180 -2.66 -6.39 -30.74
N GLY A 181 -2.36 -5.26 -31.34
CA GLY A 181 -3.29 -4.16 -31.56
C GLY A 181 -4.22 -4.35 -32.76
N GLY A 182 -4.42 -5.58 -33.25
CA GLY A 182 -5.31 -5.87 -34.38
C GLY A 182 -4.84 -5.31 -35.72
N GLY A 183 -3.55 -5.02 -35.90
CA GLY A 183 -2.94 -4.46 -37.11
C GLY A 183 -3.09 -2.94 -37.25
N ARG A 184 -4.00 -2.31 -36.50
CA ARG A 184 -4.23 -0.85 -36.57
C ARG A 184 -3.96 -0.14 -35.25
N GLY A 185 -3.38 -0.83 -34.27
CA GLY A 185 -2.99 -0.28 -33.01
C GLY A 185 -4.13 -0.07 -32.01
N GLN A 186 -3.74 0.09 -30.76
CA GLN A 186 -4.63 0.40 -29.63
C GLN A 186 -3.88 1.16 -28.55
N ILE A 187 -4.61 1.87 -27.70
CA ILE A 187 -4.08 2.60 -26.57
C ILE A 187 -5.00 2.49 -25.37
N GLU A 188 -4.39 2.34 -24.19
CA GLU A 188 -5.03 2.47 -22.90
C GLU A 188 -4.31 3.56 -22.11
N ASN A 189 -5.04 4.64 -21.76
CA ASN A 189 -4.61 5.62 -20.80
C ASN A 189 -5.40 5.39 -19.52
N TYR A 190 -4.73 5.09 -18.42
CA TYR A 190 -5.43 4.86 -17.16
C TYR A 190 -4.59 5.31 -15.99
N GLY A 191 -5.24 5.48 -14.86
CA GLY A 191 -4.51 5.87 -13.67
C GLY A 191 -5.40 6.12 -12.48
N TRP A 192 -4.72 6.48 -11.40
CA TRP A 192 -5.36 6.77 -10.12
C TRP A 192 -4.86 8.08 -9.55
N THR A 193 -5.79 8.84 -9.00
CA THR A 193 -5.50 9.90 -8.04
C THR A 193 -5.92 9.40 -6.67
N ASN A 194 -4.99 9.28 -5.77
CA ASN A 194 -5.21 8.87 -4.39
C ASN A 194 -4.85 10.00 -3.45
N ALA A 195 -5.68 10.23 -2.44
CA ALA A 195 -5.37 11.15 -1.36
C ALA A 195 -5.85 10.55 -0.03
N THR A 196 -4.92 10.34 0.88
CA THR A 196 -5.20 9.89 2.25
C THR A 196 -4.86 11.01 3.21
N TYR A 197 -5.83 11.38 4.02
CA TYR A 197 -5.71 12.37 5.10
C TYR A 197 -5.74 11.63 6.42
N ASN A 198 -4.82 11.97 7.29
CA ASN A 198 -4.72 11.43 8.64
C ASN A 198 -4.77 12.57 9.65
N SER A 199 -5.52 12.38 10.74
CA SER A 199 -5.55 13.26 11.89
C SER A 199 -5.38 12.39 13.13
N LEU A 200 -4.37 12.67 13.94
CA LEU A 200 -4.05 11.90 15.14
C LEU A 200 -3.86 12.84 16.33
N LEU A 201 -4.73 12.70 17.32
CA LEU A 201 -4.57 13.29 18.64
C LEU A 201 -4.12 12.20 19.62
N THR A 202 -3.06 12.45 20.37
CA THR A 202 -2.63 11.61 21.48
C THR A 202 -2.41 12.45 22.71
N ILE A 203 -2.87 11.95 23.85
CA ILE A 203 -2.63 12.52 25.17
C ILE A 203 -2.00 11.42 26.01
N ASN A 204 -0.77 11.61 26.40
CA ASN A 204 -0.01 10.70 27.25
C ASN A 204 0.20 11.33 28.63
N TYR A 205 -0.10 10.58 29.67
CA TYR A 205 0.09 10.98 31.03
C TYR A 205 0.90 9.93 31.80
N ASP A 206 2.07 10.33 32.29
CA ASP A 206 2.95 9.51 33.11
C ASP A 206 2.86 9.99 34.55
N TRP A 207 2.63 9.06 35.44
CA TRP A 207 2.54 9.32 36.88
C TRP A 207 3.40 8.34 37.66
N HIS A 208 4.45 8.85 38.29
CA HIS A 208 5.23 8.15 39.27
C HIS A 208 4.56 8.34 40.66
N ILE A 209 3.70 7.39 41.03
CA ILE A 209 2.87 7.50 42.26
C ILE A 209 3.78 7.50 43.50
N ASN A 210 4.77 6.61 43.51
CA ASN A 210 5.82 6.50 44.51
C ASN A 210 6.99 5.66 43.95
N GLU A 211 7.96 5.28 44.79
CA GLU A 211 9.12 4.48 44.39
C GLU A 211 8.72 3.09 43.83
N ASP A 212 7.60 2.54 44.28
CA ASP A 212 7.12 1.22 43.85
C ASP A 212 6.17 1.25 42.68
N TRP A 213 5.36 2.30 42.52
CA TRP A 213 4.26 2.33 41.56
C TRP A 213 4.42 3.39 40.48
N GLY A 214 4.35 2.97 39.25
CA GLY A 214 4.24 3.81 38.05
C GLY A 214 2.95 3.55 37.30
N LEU A 215 2.35 4.60 36.75
CA LEU A 215 1.18 4.55 35.88
C LEU A 215 1.46 5.36 34.62
N ASN A 216 1.18 4.78 33.47
CA ASN A 216 1.13 5.47 32.17
C ASN A 216 -0.26 5.31 31.58
N ALA A 217 -0.86 6.40 31.12
CA ALA A 217 -2.15 6.38 30.45
C ALA A 217 -2.05 7.14 29.13
N VAL A 218 -2.53 6.54 28.05
CA VAL A 218 -2.63 7.14 26.72
C VAL A 218 -4.08 7.16 26.31
N LEU A 219 -4.56 8.30 25.84
CA LEU A 219 -5.83 8.45 25.13
C LEU A 219 -5.57 9.02 23.73
N GLY A 220 -6.29 8.54 22.77
CA GLY A 220 -6.12 9.02 21.39
C GLY A 220 -7.38 8.95 20.55
N ASN A 221 -7.36 9.78 19.53
CA ASN A 221 -8.34 9.77 18.44
C ASN A 221 -7.58 9.80 17.11
N GLU A 222 -7.98 8.95 16.21
CA GLU A 222 -7.42 8.88 14.86
C GLU A 222 -8.54 8.96 13.84
N ILE A 223 -8.36 9.79 12.82
CA ILE A 223 -9.25 9.87 11.68
C ILE A 223 -8.43 9.63 10.43
N ILE A 224 -8.80 8.62 9.66
CA ILE A 224 -8.19 8.34 8.35
C ILE A 224 -9.28 8.45 7.31
N GLN A 225 -9.06 9.27 6.30
CA GLN A 225 -9.93 9.37 5.14
C GLN A 225 -9.13 9.13 3.87
N SER A 226 -9.55 8.15 3.09
CA SER A 226 -8.98 7.86 1.77
C SER A 226 -9.97 8.20 0.69
N ASN A 227 -9.50 8.94 -0.31
CA ASN A 227 -10.22 9.26 -1.53
C ASN A 227 -9.41 8.68 -2.69
N ARG A 228 -10.06 7.91 -3.53
CA ARG A 228 -9.45 7.35 -4.74
C ARG A 228 -10.34 7.63 -5.92
N LYS A 229 -9.75 8.13 -6.98
CA LYS A 229 -10.39 8.31 -8.28
C LYS A 229 -9.59 7.55 -9.32
N LYS A 230 -10.26 6.70 -10.10
CA LYS A 230 -9.73 6.01 -11.27
C LYS A 230 -10.30 6.66 -12.52
N TYR A 231 -9.50 6.79 -13.54
CA TYR A 231 -9.95 7.04 -14.89
C TYR A 231 -9.36 5.97 -15.80
N TYR A 232 -10.07 5.65 -16.86
CA TYR A 232 -9.66 4.69 -17.88
C TYR A 232 -10.18 5.15 -19.23
N GLU A 233 -9.30 5.20 -20.20
CA GLU A 233 -9.57 5.54 -21.58
C GLU A 233 -8.99 4.45 -22.45
N TYR A 234 -9.79 3.90 -23.33
CA TYR A 234 -9.39 2.86 -24.27
C TYR A 234 -9.71 3.29 -25.70
N GLY A 235 -8.73 3.16 -26.58
CA GLY A 235 -8.88 3.50 -27.99
C GLY A 235 -8.32 2.42 -28.89
N THR A 236 -9.03 2.11 -29.97
CA THR A 236 -8.60 1.13 -30.99
C THR A 236 -8.75 1.65 -32.39
N ASN A 237 -8.03 1.02 -33.32
CA ASN A 237 -8.06 1.29 -34.77
C ASN A 237 -7.65 2.74 -35.06
N TYR A 238 -6.36 3.03 -34.99
CA TYR A 238 -5.82 4.33 -35.36
C TYR A 238 -6.13 4.69 -36.81
N ASN A 239 -6.46 5.95 -37.05
CA ASN A 239 -6.74 6.46 -38.40
C ASN A 239 -5.49 6.45 -39.26
N PHE A 240 -4.32 6.73 -38.69
CA PHE A 240 -3.04 6.75 -39.40
C PHE A 240 -1.89 6.35 -38.43
N PRO A 241 -0.76 5.87 -38.97
CA PRO A 241 0.39 5.46 -38.16
C PRO A 241 1.16 6.66 -37.60
N GLY A 242 2.02 6.38 -36.60
CA GLY A 242 2.98 7.33 -36.07
C GLY A 242 2.44 8.28 -34.98
N TRP A 243 1.17 8.17 -34.61
CA TRP A 243 0.57 8.94 -33.53
C TRP A 243 -0.26 8.03 -32.62
N ASN A 244 0.41 7.40 -31.67
CA ASN A 244 -0.22 6.52 -30.68
C ASN A 244 -0.94 7.38 -29.62
N HIS A 245 -2.14 7.84 -29.95
CA HIS A 245 -2.91 8.76 -29.13
C HIS A 245 -4.40 8.43 -29.19
N ILE A 246 -5.12 8.67 -28.07
CA ILE A 246 -6.54 8.35 -27.97
C ILE A 246 -7.36 9.06 -29.06
N ASN A 247 -7.04 10.30 -29.42
CA ASN A 247 -7.74 11.04 -30.45
C ASN A 247 -7.50 10.50 -31.87
N ASN A 248 -6.49 9.65 -32.07
CA ASN A 248 -6.24 8.96 -33.33
C ASN A 248 -7.05 7.67 -33.45
N ALA A 249 -7.65 7.19 -32.36
CA ALA A 249 -8.45 5.98 -32.34
C ALA A 249 -9.87 6.23 -32.89
N THR A 250 -10.34 5.34 -33.77
CA THR A 250 -11.71 5.43 -34.34
C THR A 250 -12.77 4.96 -33.37
N THR A 251 -12.42 4.08 -32.45
CA THR A 251 -13.30 3.61 -31.38
C THR A 251 -12.69 3.99 -30.04
N GLN A 252 -13.46 4.69 -29.23
CA GLN A 252 -13.01 5.18 -27.93
C GLN A 252 -14.02 4.79 -26.84
N GLN A 253 -13.53 4.42 -25.66
CA GLN A 253 -14.32 4.13 -24.47
C GLN A 253 -13.68 4.83 -23.29
N THR A 254 -14.50 5.34 -22.38
CA THR A 254 -14.03 6.02 -21.17
C THR A 254 -14.79 5.52 -19.97
N GLU A 255 -14.10 5.42 -18.82
CA GLU A 255 -14.66 5.02 -17.54
C GLU A 255 -14.09 5.86 -16.41
N GLU A 256 -14.91 6.22 -15.45
CA GLU A 256 -14.49 6.91 -14.23
C GLU A 256 -15.11 6.22 -13.01
N GLU A 257 -14.28 5.98 -11.99
CA GLU A 257 -14.73 5.44 -10.72
C GLU A 257 -14.18 6.27 -9.55
N THR A 258 -14.98 6.41 -8.51
CA THR A 258 -14.58 7.15 -7.31
C THR A 258 -14.93 6.34 -6.06
N TRP A 259 -13.94 6.19 -5.18
CA TRP A 259 -14.10 5.55 -3.87
C TRP A 259 -13.72 6.52 -2.77
N LYS A 260 -14.52 6.53 -1.71
CA LYS A 260 -14.22 7.27 -0.49
C LYS A 260 -14.50 6.38 0.71
N ASN A 261 -13.54 6.28 1.60
CA ASN A 261 -13.75 5.64 2.87
C ASN A 261 -13.20 6.51 4.01
N ARG A 262 -13.77 6.32 5.20
CA ARG A 262 -13.34 7.00 6.41
C ARG A 262 -13.41 6.03 7.58
N THR A 263 -12.35 6.04 8.37
CA THR A 263 -12.30 5.37 9.67
C THR A 263 -12.08 6.42 10.75
N VAL A 264 -12.87 6.36 11.81
CA VAL A 264 -12.69 7.17 13.02
C VAL A 264 -12.46 6.22 14.17
N GLY A 265 -11.29 6.31 14.80
CA GLY A 265 -10.88 5.47 15.92
C GLY A 265 -10.70 6.28 17.19
N PHE A 266 -11.17 5.75 18.30
CA PHE A 266 -10.84 6.21 19.66
C PHE A 266 -10.10 5.07 20.34
N PHE A 267 -8.98 5.37 20.97
CA PHE A 267 -8.22 4.34 21.65
C PHE A 267 -7.70 4.84 23.00
N GLY A 268 -7.49 3.89 23.88
CA GLY A 268 -6.90 4.14 25.17
C GLY A 268 -6.01 2.98 25.58
N ASN A 269 -4.97 3.30 26.30
CA ASN A 269 -4.04 2.37 26.91
C ASN A 269 -3.78 2.83 28.35
N VAL A 270 -3.77 1.89 29.30
CA VAL A 270 -3.34 2.13 30.67
C VAL A 270 -2.34 1.04 31.03
N SER A 271 -1.15 1.44 31.41
CA SER A 271 -0.08 0.57 31.86
C SER A 271 0.30 0.89 33.29
N ALA A 272 0.28 -0.10 34.15
CA ALA A 272 0.72 0.00 35.56
C ALA A 272 1.98 -0.85 35.75
N SER A 273 2.94 -0.33 36.49
CA SER A 273 4.13 -1.05 36.93
C SER A 273 4.24 -1.03 38.44
N TYR A 274 4.66 -2.16 39.03
CA TYR A 274 4.89 -2.30 40.46
C TYR A 274 6.27 -2.88 40.69
N LYS A 275 7.09 -2.17 41.44
CA LYS A 275 8.47 -2.53 41.86
C LYS A 275 9.38 -2.97 40.73
N ASN A 276 9.15 -2.46 39.50
CA ASN A 276 9.81 -2.94 38.30
C ASN A 276 9.68 -4.46 38.04
N MET A 277 8.81 -5.12 38.79
CA MET A 277 8.60 -6.56 38.82
C MET A 277 7.33 -6.97 38.08
N LEU A 278 6.21 -6.30 38.35
CA LEU A 278 4.92 -6.60 37.75
C LEU A 278 4.49 -5.48 36.82
N TYR A 279 4.06 -5.85 35.63
CA TYR A 279 3.56 -4.95 34.61
C TYR A 279 2.18 -5.42 34.13
N LEU A 280 1.22 -4.52 34.07
CA LEU A 280 -0.12 -4.78 33.55
C LEU A 280 -0.46 -3.69 32.55
N THR A 281 -0.89 -4.09 31.34
CA THR A 281 -1.34 -3.16 30.31
C THR A 281 -2.74 -3.54 29.84
N LEU A 282 -3.63 -2.57 29.85
CA LEU A 282 -4.99 -2.65 29.32
C LEU A 282 -5.10 -1.72 28.12
N THR A 283 -5.60 -2.22 27.00
CA THR A 283 -5.81 -1.41 25.80
C THR A 283 -7.22 -1.63 25.29
N GLY A 284 -7.84 -0.57 24.82
CA GLY A 284 -9.12 -0.65 24.12
C GLY A 284 -9.11 0.29 22.91
N ARG A 285 -9.68 -0.15 21.79
CA ARG A 285 -9.90 0.67 20.60
C ARG A 285 -11.31 0.48 20.08
N GLN A 286 -11.98 1.59 19.81
CA GLN A 286 -13.28 1.66 19.20
C GLN A 286 -13.16 2.29 17.83
N ASP A 287 -13.48 1.54 16.76
CA ASP A 287 -13.47 2.04 15.38
C ASP A 287 -14.87 2.19 14.82
N TYR A 288 -15.05 3.22 14.00
CA TYR A 288 -16.23 3.49 13.18
C TYR A 288 -15.76 3.56 11.71
N VAL A 289 -16.21 2.62 10.88
CA VAL A 289 -15.73 2.45 9.50
C VAL A 289 -16.86 2.68 8.50
N SER A 290 -16.66 3.58 7.55
CA SER A 290 -17.72 4.01 6.62
C SER A 290 -18.10 2.94 5.59
N ASN A 291 -17.20 2.05 5.22
CA ASN A 291 -17.42 0.96 4.27
C ASN A 291 -17.90 -0.34 4.92
N MET A 292 -18.73 -0.20 5.95
CA MET A 292 -19.46 -1.30 6.60
C MET A 292 -20.95 -1.01 6.64
N PRO A 293 -21.83 -2.03 6.73
CA PRO A 293 -23.27 -1.84 6.88
C PRO A 293 -23.57 -0.93 8.07
N ARG A 294 -24.58 -0.05 7.93
CA ARG A 294 -24.88 0.99 8.94
C ARG A 294 -24.98 0.46 10.37
N ASN A 295 -25.55 -0.73 10.54
CA ASN A 295 -25.72 -1.35 11.86
C ASN A 295 -24.46 -2.04 12.40
N ASN A 296 -23.42 -2.22 11.56
CA ASN A 296 -22.20 -2.94 11.89
C ASN A 296 -20.93 -2.12 11.61
N ARG A 297 -21.05 -0.78 11.66
CA ARG A 297 -19.92 0.14 11.41
C ARG A 297 -18.97 0.29 12.59
N SER A 298 -19.42 -0.10 13.77
CA SER A 298 -18.77 0.17 15.05
C SER A 298 -18.31 -1.14 15.68
N PHE A 299 -17.03 -1.22 16.03
CA PHE A 299 -16.46 -2.39 16.67
C PHE A 299 -15.39 -2.02 17.69
N PHE A 300 -15.35 -2.80 18.77
CA PHE A 300 -14.44 -2.60 19.87
C PHE A 300 -13.41 -3.72 19.96
N TYR A 301 -12.15 -3.37 20.15
CA TYR A 301 -11.03 -4.28 20.27
C TYR A 301 -10.35 -4.13 21.63
N PRO A 302 -10.55 -5.07 22.55
CA PRO A 302 -9.83 -5.08 23.83
C PRO A 302 -8.50 -5.82 23.69
N SER A 303 -7.55 -5.42 24.55
CA SER A 303 -6.32 -6.16 24.77
C SER A 303 -5.92 -6.05 26.25
N ILE A 304 -5.36 -7.13 26.78
CA ILE A 304 -4.77 -7.18 28.10
C ILE A 304 -3.45 -7.92 28.03
N SER A 305 -2.42 -7.39 28.65
CA SER A 305 -1.15 -8.08 28.82
C SER A 305 -0.59 -7.92 30.21
N ALA A 306 0.05 -8.96 30.72
CA ALA A 306 0.74 -8.95 32.01
C ALA A 306 2.15 -9.52 31.83
N GLY A 307 3.11 -8.92 32.52
CA GLY A 307 4.49 -9.37 32.59
C GLY A 307 4.97 -9.42 34.03
N PHE A 308 5.65 -10.50 34.38
CA PHE A 308 6.18 -10.69 35.74
C PHE A 308 7.65 -11.08 35.66
N ILE A 309 8.52 -10.25 36.23
CA ILE A 309 9.96 -10.49 36.34
C ILE A 309 10.22 -11.23 37.65
N LEU A 310 10.39 -12.52 37.58
CA LEU A 310 10.56 -13.42 38.72
C LEU A 310 11.84 -13.13 39.50
N THR A 311 12.90 -12.72 38.82
CA THR A 311 14.21 -12.44 39.41
C THR A 311 14.26 -11.14 40.22
N GLU A 312 13.19 -10.34 40.23
CA GLU A 312 13.05 -9.21 41.16
C GLU A 312 12.59 -9.67 42.55
N LEU A 313 12.11 -10.91 42.70
CA LEU A 313 11.85 -11.51 44.01
C LEU A 313 13.17 -11.94 44.64
N ASP A 314 13.48 -11.44 45.85
CA ASP A 314 14.75 -11.73 46.54
C ASP A 314 15.01 -13.22 46.70
N ALA A 315 13.97 -14.03 46.89
CA ALA A 315 14.05 -15.48 47.00
C ALA A 315 14.52 -16.19 45.70
N LEU A 316 14.40 -15.53 44.52
CA LEU A 316 14.76 -16.09 43.24
C LEU A 316 16.01 -15.46 42.63
N LYS A 317 16.57 -14.43 43.25
CA LYS A 317 17.85 -13.84 42.84
C LYS A 317 18.98 -14.83 43.07
N ASN A 318 19.71 -15.16 42.02
CA ASN A 318 20.89 -16.03 42.09
C ASN A 318 21.86 -15.73 40.95
N ASN A 319 23.09 -16.26 41.05
CA ASN A 319 24.16 -15.99 40.09
C ASN A 319 24.02 -16.84 38.80
N VAL A 320 23.08 -17.80 38.73
CA VAL A 320 22.88 -18.66 37.59
C VAL A 320 21.79 -18.10 36.69
N VAL A 321 20.65 -17.66 37.27
CA VAL A 321 19.53 -17.04 36.54
C VAL A 321 19.53 -15.56 36.83
N ASN A 322 20.00 -14.75 35.89
CA ASN A 322 20.14 -13.32 36.07
C ASN A 322 18.84 -12.57 35.77
N HIS A 323 18.05 -13.08 34.85
CA HIS A 323 16.76 -12.51 34.48
C HIS A 323 15.78 -13.63 34.10
N ALA A 324 14.60 -13.62 34.70
CA ALA A 324 13.51 -14.51 34.30
C ALA A 324 12.20 -13.70 34.28
N LYS A 325 11.55 -13.65 33.12
CA LYS A 325 10.29 -12.94 32.89
C LYS A 325 9.26 -13.88 32.32
N LEU A 326 8.08 -13.91 32.92
CA LEU A 326 6.88 -14.52 32.38
C LEU A 326 6.00 -13.43 31.76
N ARG A 327 5.33 -13.75 30.68
CA ARG A 327 4.40 -12.86 30.01
C ARG A 327 3.18 -13.60 29.52
N VAL A 328 2.03 -12.96 29.59
CA VAL A 328 0.76 -13.45 29.08
C VAL A 328 0.03 -12.29 28.41
N SER A 329 -0.60 -12.56 27.26
CA SER A 329 -1.43 -11.56 26.61
C SER A 329 -2.65 -12.17 25.96
N TYR A 330 -3.69 -11.35 25.90
CA TYR A 330 -4.89 -11.57 25.12
C TYR A 330 -5.17 -10.30 24.32
N ALA A 331 -5.46 -10.46 23.02
CA ALA A 331 -5.83 -9.35 22.17
C ALA A 331 -6.91 -9.75 21.17
N GLU A 332 -7.84 -8.83 20.92
CA GLU A 332 -8.75 -8.91 19.77
C GLU A 332 -8.37 -7.84 18.76
N VAL A 333 -8.37 -8.21 17.46
CA VAL A 333 -8.15 -7.29 16.33
C VAL A 333 -9.21 -7.54 15.30
N GLY A 334 -9.88 -6.49 14.87
CA GLY A 334 -10.88 -6.58 13.83
C GLY A 334 -10.37 -6.04 12.49
N GLN A 335 -10.90 -6.61 11.42
CA GLN A 335 -10.69 -6.13 10.07
C GLN A 335 -12.03 -5.85 9.43
N ALA A 336 -12.22 -4.60 8.98
CA ALA A 336 -13.41 -4.23 8.24
C ALA A 336 -13.46 -4.95 6.88
N GLY A 337 -14.67 -5.28 6.43
CA GLY A 337 -14.93 -5.73 5.06
C GLY A 337 -15.23 -4.54 4.13
N ASP A 338 -15.42 -4.84 2.86
CA ASP A 338 -15.93 -3.88 1.89
C ASP A 338 -17.40 -4.13 1.66
N PHE A 339 -18.23 -3.14 1.96
CA PHE A 339 -19.67 -3.15 1.76
C PHE A 339 -20.08 -1.94 0.92
N LEU A 340 -20.78 -2.19 -0.18
CA LEU A 340 -21.36 -1.16 -1.04
C LEU A 340 -22.88 -1.29 -0.99
N GLU A 341 -23.53 -0.21 -0.61
CA GLU A 341 -24.99 -0.12 -0.58
C GLU A 341 -25.48 0.56 -1.86
N ASN A 342 -26.53 0.01 -2.48
CA ASN A 342 -27.16 0.60 -3.68
C ASN A 342 -26.20 0.79 -4.87
N TYR A 343 -25.38 -0.21 -5.13
CA TYR A 343 -24.47 -0.14 -6.27
C TYR A 343 -25.17 -0.54 -7.56
N TYR A 344 -25.17 0.37 -8.52
CA TYR A 344 -25.74 0.17 -9.85
C TYR A 344 -24.68 0.53 -10.91
N SER A 345 -24.66 -0.19 -12.01
CA SER A 345 -23.84 0.11 -13.16
C SER A 345 -24.69 0.36 -14.41
N THR A 346 -24.17 1.11 -15.35
CA THR A 346 -24.76 1.19 -16.69
C THR A 346 -24.61 -0.16 -17.36
N PRO A 347 -25.71 -0.79 -17.83
CA PRO A 347 -25.63 -2.10 -18.44
C PRO A 347 -24.92 -2.02 -19.78
N THR A 348 -24.09 -3.02 -20.04
CA THR A 348 -23.53 -3.31 -21.35
C THR A 348 -24.02 -4.67 -21.78
N TYR A 349 -24.67 -4.75 -22.92
CA TYR A 349 -25.19 -5.99 -23.47
C TYR A 349 -24.46 -6.35 -24.78
N GLY A 350 -24.26 -7.62 -24.99
CA GLY A 350 -23.56 -8.12 -26.16
C GLY A 350 -22.06 -8.21 -25.97
N GLY A 351 -21.33 -8.42 -27.04
CA GLY A 351 -19.94 -8.80 -27.01
C GLY A 351 -19.77 -10.32 -26.88
N GLY A 352 -18.56 -10.81 -26.87
CA GLY A 352 -18.27 -12.23 -26.79
C GLY A 352 -18.69 -13.01 -28.05
N PHE A 353 -19.53 -14.03 -27.91
CA PHE A 353 -19.80 -15.00 -28.97
C PHE A 353 -20.48 -14.40 -30.21
N TYR A 354 -21.45 -13.48 -30.03
CA TYR A 354 -22.24 -12.94 -31.15
C TYR A 354 -21.76 -11.57 -31.66
N THR A 355 -21.18 -10.76 -30.79
CA THR A 355 -20.67 -9.43 -31.14
C THR A 355 -19.56 -9.01 -30.19
N LEU A 356 -18.53 -8.43 -30.75
CA LEU A 356 -17.41 -7.84 -29.96
C LEU A 356 -17.77 -6.44 -29.46
N THR A 357 -18.81 -5.81 -30.03
CA THR A 357 -19.23 -4.46 -29.63
C THR A 357 -20.43 -4.56 -28.70
N PRO A 358 -20.31 -4.23 -27.42
CA PRO A 358 -21.44 -4.23 -26.50
C PRO A 358 -22.43 -3.10 -26.84
N ILE A 359 -23.70 -3.32 -26.51
CA ILE A 359 -24.71 -2.27 -26.54
C ILE A 359 -24.50 -1.40 -25.31
N MET A 360 -24.29 -0.12 -25.51
CA MET A 360 -24.08 0.85 -24.45
C MET A 360 -25.28 1.78 -24.31
N TYR A 361 -25.60 2.15 -23.08
CA TYR A 361 -26.61 3.15 -22.78
C TYR A 361 -25.99 4.53 -22.48
N PRO A 362 -26.69 5.66 -22.77
CA PRO A 362 -28.06 5.74 -23.29
C PRO A 362 -28.17 5.31 -24.76
N MET A 363 -29.18 4.51 -25.07
CA MET A 363 -29.46 4.08 -26.44
C MET A 363 -30.71 4.80 -26.94
N LYS A 364 -30.60 5.56 -28.04
CA LYS A 364 -31.69 6.40 -28.59
C LYS A 364 -32.35 7.27 -27.51
N GLY A 365 -31.54 7.86 -26.62
CA GLY A 365 -32.04 8.70 -25.54
C GLY A 365 -32.64 7.97 -24.32
N THR A 366 -32.65 6.64 -24.34
CA THR A 366 -33.13 5.83 -23.22
C THR A 366 -31.96 5.37 -22.34
N THR A 367 -32.01 5.72 -21.07
CA THR A 367 -31.06 5.25 -20.04
C THR A 367 -31.56 3.93 -19.44
N ALA A 368 -30.63 3.10 -19.03
CA ALA A 368 -30.90 1.91 -18.25
C ALA A 368 -29.80 1.73 -17.19
N TYR A 369 -30.19 1.09 -16.09
CA TYR A 369 -29.29 0.70 -15.01
C TYR A 369 -29.55 -0.74 -14.63
N THR A 370 -28.51 -1.46 -14.27
CA THR A 370 -28.62 -2.80 -13.73
C THR A 370 -27.97 -2.85 -12.35
N PRO A 371 -28.53 -3.58 -11.39
CA PRO A 371 -27.83 -3.87 -10.15
C PRO A 371 -26.47 -4.51 -10.47
N TYR A 372 -25.46 -4.14 -9.70
CA TYR A 372 -24.17 -4.79 -9.82
C TYR A 372 -24.31 -6.29 -9.54
N TYR A 373 -23.57 -7.12 -10.23
CA TYR A 373 -23.69 -8.59 -10.11
C TYR A 373 -23.19 -9.14 -8.77
N THR A 374 -22.46 -8.34 -7.98
CA THR A 374 -22.05 -8.69 -6.63
C THR A 374 -23.08 -8.18 -5.63
N ILE A 375 -23.65 -9.08 -4.85
CA ILE A 375 -24.58 -8.75 -3.76
C ILE A 375 -23.80 -8.77 -2.46
N PHE A 376 -23.87 -7.65 -1.73
CA PHE A 376 -23.25 -7.52 -0.41
C PHE A 376 -24.23 -7.87 0.70
N ASP A 377 -23.79 -8.67 1.67
CA ASP A 377 -24.60 -9.02 2.83
C ASP A 377 -24.82 -7.78 3.73
N PRO A 378 -26.03 -7.29 3.91
CA PRO A 378 -26.32 -6.16 4.80
C PRO A 378 -26.04 -6.45 6.28
N LYS A 379 -25.82 -7.73 6.64
CA LYS A 379 -25.43 -8.18 7.97
C LYS A 379 -23.92 -8.42 8.10
N LEU A 380 -23.14 -8.06 7.09
CA LEU A 380 -21.69 -8.21 7.11
C LEU A 380 -21.12 -7.66 8.41
N LYS A 381 -20.31 -8.48 9.08
CA LYS A 381 -19.58 -8.13 10.30
C LYS A 381 -18.09 -8.03 10.01
N PRO A 382 -17.33 -7.22 10.78
CA PRO A 382 -15.89 -7.24 10.68
C PRO A 382 -15.35 -8.61 11.11
N GLN A 383 -14.34 -9.08 10.40
CA GLN A 383 -13.56 -10.23 10.81
C GLN A 383 -12.89 -9.93 12.14
N ASN A 384 -12.98 -10.83 13.10
CA ASN A 384 -12.36 -10.71 14.41
C ASN A 384 -11.30 -11.79 14.61
N THR A 385 -10.06 -11.38 14.86
CA THR A 385 -8.96 -12.27 15.20
C THR A 385 -8.67 -12.17 16.70
N ARG A 386 -8.74 -13.30 17.40
CA ARG A 386 -8.42 -13.43 18.82
C ARG A 386 -7.09 -14.12 18.99
N SER A 387 -6.16 -13.46 19.65
CA SER A 387 -4.83 -13.98 19.90
C SER A 387 -4.61 -14.19 21.40
N TYR A 388 -4.02 -15.31 21.74
CA TYR A 388 -3.57 -15.67 23.09
C TYR A 388 -2.09 -15.98 23.04
N GLU A 389 -1.31 -15.39 23.91
CA GLU A 389 0.12 -15.64 23.99
C GLU A 389 0.57 -15.85 25.42
N VAL A 390 1.46 -16.81 25.59
CA VAL A 390 2.18 -17.08 26.85
C VAL A 390 3.65 -17.22 26.50
N GLY A 391 4.52 -16.52 27.22
CA GLY A 391 5.94 -16.55 26.96
C GLY A 391 6.78 -16.51 28.22
N ALA A 392 7.99 -16.99 28.10
CA ALA A 392 9.02 -16.96 29.11
C ALA A 392 10.34 -16.52 28.48
N ASP A 393 11.02 -15.56 29.12
CA ASP A 393 12.36 -15.09 28.75
C ASP A 393 13.27 -15.31 29.93
N VAL A 394 14.36 -16.05 29.76
CA VAL A 394 15.31 -16.39 30.84
C VAL A 394 16.75 -16.19 30.38
N ASN A 395 17.51 -15.44 31.15
CA ASN A 395 18.94 -15.24 30.94
C ASN A 395 19.74 -15.93 32.04
N PHE A 396 20.76 -16.65 31.65
CA PHE A 396 21.63 -17.41 32.52
C PHE A 396 23.09 -16.90 32.42
N LEU A 397 23.85 -17.09 33.49
CA LEU A 397 25.32 -16.91 33.55
C LEU A 397 25.76 -15.53 33.02
N ASP A 398 25.29 -14.46 33.63
CA ASP A 398 25.57 -13.07 33.28
C ASP A 398 25.22 -12.77 31.78
N ASN A 399 24.05 -13.25 31.34
CA ASN A 399 23.54 -13.13 29.98
C ASN A 399 24.34 -13.89 28.91
N LEU A 400 25.17 -14.85 29.29
CA LEU A 400 25.90 -15.69 28.35
C LEU A 400 24.94 -16.58 27.55
N ILE A 401 23.85 -17.06 28.17
CA ILE A 401 22.82 -17.86 27.55
C ILE A 401 21.48 -17.17 27.73
N THR A 402 20.81 -16.93 26.61
CA THR A 402 19.44 -16.37 26.59
C THR A 402 18.49 -17.41 26.01
N PHE A 403 17.42 -17.70 26.72
CA PHE A 403 16.32 -18.56 26.27
C PHE A 403 15.03 -17.75 26.22
N SER A 404 14.36 -17.77 25.08
CA SER A 404 13.06 -17.16 24.88
C SER A 404 12.10 -18.17 24.24
N TYR A 405 10.97 -18.36 24.86
CA TYR A 405 9.91 -19.23 24.36
C TYR A 405 8.58 -18.49 24.35
N THR A 406 7.84 -18.60 23.25
CA THR A 406 6.49 -18.06 23.13
C THR A 406 5.58 -19.10 22.49
N TYR A 407 4.49 -19.39 23.16
CA TYR A 407 3.36 -20.11 22.59
C TYR A 407 2.27 -19.11 22.21
N SER A 408 1.83 -19.14 20.97
CA SER A 408 0.73 -18.30 20.48
C SER A 408 -0.37 -19.16 19.85
N ARG A 409 -1.62 -18.72 20.04
CA ARG A 409 -2.79 -19.31 19.42
C ARG A 409 -3.69 -18.20 18.89
N GLN A 410 -4.05 -18.30 17.62
CA GLN A 410 -4.94 -17.36 16.97
C GLN A 410 -6.22 -18.06 16.51
N ASN A 411 -7.36 -17.41 16.70
CA ASN A 411 -8.65 -17.85 16.20
C ASN A 411 -9.30 -16.69 15.45
N VAL A 412 -9.73 -16.96 14.23
CA VAL A 412 -10.43 -15.97 13.39
C VAL A 412 -11.91 -16.33 13.37
N LYS A 413 -12.77 -15.31 13.60
CA LYS A 413 -14.23 -15.41 13.51
C LYS A 413 -14.75 -14.45 12.44
N ASP A 414 -15.92 -14.75 11.91
CA ASP A 414 -16.60 -13.95 10.90
C ASP A 414 -15.72 -13.71 9.66
N LEU A 415 -14.99 -14.75 9.24
CA LEU A 415 -14.09 -14.72 8.09
C LEU A 415 -14.92 -14.62 6.80
N SER A 416 -14.70 -13.56 6.02
CA SER A 416 -15.28 -13.43 4.69
C SER A 416 -14.42 -14.17 3.68
N LEU A 417 -14.90 -15.32 3.19
CA LEU A 417 -14.24 -16.12 2.17
C LEU A 417 -15.03 -16.01 0.86
N ILE A 418 -14.36 -15.67 -0.21
CA ILE A 418 -14.94 -15.68 -1.57
C ILE A 418 -14.82 -17.04 -2.26
N HIS A 419 -13.94 -17.92 -1.74
CA HIS A 419 -13.77 -19.29 -2.18
C HIS A 419 -13.77 -20.23 -0.96
N ILE A 420 -14.86 -20.96 -0.76
CA ILE A 420 -14.91 -22.06 0.19
C ILE A 420 -14.44 -23.30 -0.58
N SER A 421 -13.19 -23.72 -0.36
CA SER A 421 -12.80 -25.07 -0.75
C SER A 421 -13.50 -26.05 0.20
N GLU A 422 -14.34 -26.94 -0.32
CA GLU A 422 -14.86 -28.04 0.48
C GLU A 422 -13.67 -28.82 1.09
N PRO A 423 -13.71 -29.15 2.40
CA PRO A 423 -12.71 -30.00 2.98
C PRO A 423 -12.79 -31.35 2.27
N THR A 424 -11.77 -31.67 1.49
CA THR A 424 -11.61 -33.02 0.89
C THR A 424 -11.64 -34.01 2.04
N ARG A 425 -12.77 -34.70 2.24
CA ARG A 425 -12.80 -35.91 3.08
C ARG A 425 -11.85 -36.91 2.46
N ARG A 426 -10.70 -37.10 3.07
CA ARG A 426 -9.91 -38.31 2.83
C ARG A 426 -10.75 -39.48 3.29
N SER A 427 -11.41 -40.16 2.36
CA SER A 427 -11.89 -41.51 2.60
C SER A 427 -10.65 -42.42 2.58
N TYR A 428 -10.27 -42.93 3.73
CA TYR A 428 -9.38 -44.06 3.79
C TYR A 428 -10.20 -45.29 3.34
N ILE A 429 -9.77 -45.89 2.24
CA ILE A 429 -10.11 -47.26 1.87
C ILE A 429 -9.06 -48.18 2.48
#